data_25c7907bd2afdc409db6deba947e86a7
#
_entry.id   25c7907bd2afdc409db6deba947e86a7
#
_cell.length_a   1.000
_cell.length_b   1.000
_cell.length_c   1.000
_cell.angle_alpha   90.00
_cell.angle_beta   90.00
_cell.angle_gamma   90.00
#
_symmetry.space_group_name_H-M   'P 1'
#
loop_
_entity.id
_entity.type
_entity.pdbx_description
1 polymer ?
#
loop_
_entity_poly.entity_id
_entity_poly.type
_entity_poly.pdbx_seq_one_letter_code
_entity_poly.pdbx_strand_id
1 'polypeptide(L)'
;MMGTVAEERSQPSLVRDLVMLTKPRIISLLLVTTVAPMFVAGNPGWLLVLIMIIGGYLMAGGANAVNMYLDRDIDTRMSRTRLRPIPSGRMEARAVLAFGVALATAATFLFARFTNVLTAALALAGFYFYVFVYTRWLKRTTPHNIVIGGAAGAFPPLVGWAAMTGTVDLTAVYFFFIVFYWTPPHFWALALLKQRDYGKAAIPMAPLVWGERETMRQMIWYNVILIALTVLPVSFGAFGTIYLASALVLGGILLAGVIRVTLVSDWTRAAWQVYKFSLLYLALLFVAMVVDRKVGG
;
A
#
# COMPACT_ATOMS: atom_id res chain seq x y z
N MET A 1 -9.11 -3.96 54.06
CA MET A 1 -7.97 -4.31 53.21
C MET A 1 -8.51 -4.83 51.88
N MET A 2 -8.64 -3.96 50.89
CA MET A 2 -8.96 -4.36 49.51
C MET A 2 -7.66 -4.28 48.70
N GLY A 3 -7.09 -5.44 48.43
CA GLY A 3 -5.93 -5.55 47.57
C GLY A 3 -6.32 -5.32 46.15
N THR A 4 -5.86 -4.23 45.56
CA THR A 4 -5.91 -3.97 44.12
C THR A 4 -5.01 -4.97 43.42
N VAL A 5 -5.61 -6.02 42.83
CA VAL A 5 -4.94 -6.88 41.85
C VAL A 5 -4.72 -6.02 40.60
N ALA A 6 -3.52 -5.44 40.50
CA ALA A 6 -3.04 -4.87 39.26
C ALA A 6 -2.94 -6.01 38.26
N GLU A 7 -3.81 -6.06 37.24
CA GLU A 7 -3.64 -6.93 36.07
C GLU A 7 -2.25 -6.62 35.45
N GLU A 8 -1.28 -7.48 35.70
CA GLU A 8 -0.03 -7.53 34.94
C GLU A 8 -0.38 -7.83 33.48
N ARG A 9 -0.59 -6.78 32.69
CA ARG A 9 -0.64 -6.94 31.24
C ARG A 9 0.72 -7.44 30.80
N SER A 10 0.80 -8.75 30.54
CA SER A 10 2.02 -9.39 30.04
C SER A 10 2.57 -8.57 28.87
N GLN A 11 3.83 -8.12 28.98
CA GLN A 11 4.48 -7.39 27.91
C GLN A 11 4.48 -8.25 26.63
N PRO A 12 4.20 -7.66 25.43
CA PRO A 12 4.25 -8.43 24.21
C PRO A 12 5.62 -9.08 24.01
N SER A 13 5.66 -10.32 23.55
CA SER A 13 6.92 -11.01 23.28
C SER A 13 7.70 -10.31 22.17
N LEU A 14 9.03 -10.44 22.16
CA LEU A 14 9.92 -9.92 21.12
C LEU A 14 9.44 -10.30 19.70
N VAL A 15 9.02 -11.56 19.53
CA VAL A 15 8.49 -12.05 18.23
C VAL A 15 7.26 -11.26 17.80
N ARG A 16 6.35 -10.97 18.71
CA ARG A 16 5.16 -10.16 18.43
C ARG A 16 5.53 -8.73 18.00
N ASP A 17 6.52 -8.13 18.65
CA ASP A 17 6.99 -6.80 18.29
C ASP A 17 7.71 -6.78 16.92
N LEU A 18 8.53 -7.78 16.61
CA LEU A 18 9.16 -7.94 15.29
C LEU A 18 8.10 -8.09 14.18
N VAL A 19 7.07 -8.92 14.40
CA VAL A 19 5.93 -9.03 13.46
C VAL A 19 5.18 -7.70 13.34
N MET A 20 4.98 -6.97 14.44
CA MET A 20 4.32 -5.66 14.40
C MET A 20 5.10 -4.64 13.56
N LEU A 21 6.44 -4.68 13.58
CA LEU A 21 7.29 -3.81 12.75
C LEU A 21 7.06 -4.01 11.26
N THR A 22 6.82 -5.25 10.81
CA THR A 22 6.61 -5.55 9.38
C THR A 22 5.23 -5.17 8.86
N LYS A 23 4.20 -5.03 9.72
CA LYS A 23 2.80 -4.72 9.36
C LYS A 23 2.19 -5.72 8.35
N PRO A 24 2.08 -7.01 8.64
CA PRO A 24 1.73 -8.07 7.68
C PRO A 24 0.37 -7.85 6.98
N ARG A 25 -0.60 -7.20 7.64
CA ARG A 25 -1.92 -6.88 7.05
C ARG A 25 -1.82 -5.91 5.85
N ILE A 26 -0.83 -5.02 5.85
CA ILE A 26 -0.61 -4.09 4.74
C ILE A 26 0.12 -4.82 3.61
N ILE A 27 1.09 -5.68 3.97
CA ILE A 27 1.90 -6.43 3.02
C ILE A 27 1.05 -7.39 2.19
N SER A 28 -0.03 -7.97 2.75
CA SER A 28 -0.85 -8.94 2.01
C SER A 28 -1.39 -8.40 0.68
N LEU A 29 -1.88 -7.16 0.64
CA LEU A 29 -2.34 -6.56 -0.60
C LEU A 29 -1.18 -6.22 -1.56
N LEU A 30 -0.03 -5.78 -1.03
CA LEU A 30 1.17 -5.56 -1.84
C LEU A 30 1.63 -6.86 -2.52
N LEU A 31 1.56 -8.01 -1.82
CA LEU A 31 1.89 -9.31 -2.39
C LEU A 31 0.90 -9.73 -3.48
N VAL A 32 -0.40 -9.47 -3.31
CA VAL A 32 -1.39 -9.70 -4.38
C VAL A 32 -1.02 -8.90 -5.63
N THR A 33 -0.73 -7.60 -5.48
CA THR A 33 -0.36 -6.75 -6.60
C THR A 33 1.04 -7.05 -7.18
N THR A 34 1.89 -7.78 -6.47
CA THR A 34 3.16 -8.32 -7.00
C THR A 34 2.95 -9.59 -7.79
N VAL A 35 2.17 -10.53 -7.24
CA VAL A 35 2.04 -11.89 -7.80
C VAL A 35 1.07 -11.93 -8.98
N ALA A 36 -0.03 -11.18 -8.95
CA ALA A 36 -1.01 -11.19 -10.03
C ALA A 36 -0.41 -10.79 -11.41
N PRO A 37 0.43 -9.74 -11.53
CA PRO A 37 1.12 -9.44 -12.78
C PRO A 37 1.99 -10.57 -13.32
N MET A 38 2.57 -11.40 -12.46
CA MET A 38 3.35 -12.57 -12.90
C MET A 38 2.48 -13.57 -13.67
N PHE A 39 1.24 -13.80 -13.18
CA PHE A 39 0.28 -14.70 -13.84
C PHE A 39 -0.34 -14.08 -15.10
N VAL A 40 -0.40 -12.75 -15.19
CA VAL A 40 -0.80 -12.05 -16.42
C VAL A 40 0.31 -12.13 -17.47
N ALA A 41 1.57 -12.02 -17.05
CA ALA A 41 2.75 -12.13 -17.93
C ALA A 41 2.98 -13.55 -18.46
N GLY A 42 2.49 -14.58 -17.73
CA GLY A 42 2.70 -15.98 -18.15
C GLY A 42 2.27 -17.00 -17.10
N ASN A 43 3.01 -18.09 -17.03
CA ASN A 43 2.84 -19.17 -16.05
C ASN A 43 4.07 -19.25 -15.14
N PRO A 44 4.09 -18.51 -14.02
CA PRO A 44 5.22 -18.58 -13.09
C PRO A 44 5.29 -19.97 -12.45
N GLY A 45 6.50 -20.54 -12.38
CA GLY A 45 6.75 -21.71 -11.56
C GLY A 45 6.51 -21.37 -10.08
N TRP A 46 6.00 -22.35 -9.30
CA TRP A 46 5.67 -22.13 -7.88
C TRP A 46 6.87 -21.64 -7.05
N LEU A 47 8.10 -22.06 -7.40
CA LEU A 47 9.32 -21.60 -6.73
C LEU A 47 9.54 -20.10 -6.94
N LEU A 48 9.34 -19.59 -8.15
CA LEU A 48 9.45 -18.15 -8.43
C LEU A 48 8.38 -17.37 -7.64
N VAL A 49 7.15 -17.87 -7.59
CA VAL A 49 6.08 -17.25 -6.78
C VAL A 49 6.48 -17.20 -5.31
N LEU A 50 7.03 -18.28 -4.76
CA LEU A 50 7.48 -18.34 -3.37
C LEU A 50 8.62 -17.34 -3.11
N ILE A 51 9.60 -17.25 -3.99
CA ILE A 51 10.69 -16.26 -3.91
C ILE A 51 10.13 -14.84 -3.90
N MET A 52 9.15 -14.55 -4.77
CA MET A 52 8.54 -13.23 -4.87
C MET A 52 7.71 -12.89 -3.63
N ILE A 53 7.01 -13.86 -3.04
CA ILE A 53 6.27 -13.67 -1.78
C ILE A 53 7.24 -13.40 -0.62
N ILE A 54 8.27 -14.22 -0.45
CA ILE A 54 9.25 -14.06 0.63
C ILE A 54 10.01 -12.74 0.46
N GLY A 55 10.59 -12.49 -0.72
CA GLY A 55 11.36 -11.27 -1.00
C GLY A 55 10.49 -10.01 -0.89
N GLY A 56 9.26 -10.05 -1.39
CA GLY A 56 8.29 -8.95 -1.26
C GLY A 56 7.92 -8.68 0.20
N TYR A 57 7.71 -9.73 0.99
CA TYR A 57 7.47 -9.58 2.43
C TYR A 57 8.67 -8.97 3.15
N LEU A 58 9.88 -9.45 2.88
CA LEU A 58 11.11 -8.92 3.49
C LEU A 58 11.34 -7.46 3.10
N MET A 59 11.20 -7.11 1.82
CA MET A 59 11.39 -5.73 1.33
C MET A 59 10.38 -4.77 1.96
N ALA A 60 9.09 -5.10 1.90
CA ALA A 60 8.03 -4.25 2.46
C ALA A 60 8.08 -4.21 3.99
N GLY A 61 8.42 -5.33 4.65
CA GLY A 61 8.63 -5.42 6.10
C GLY A 61 9.80 -4.55 6.55
N GLY A 62 10.92 -4.61 5.82
CA GLY A 62 12.08 -3.75 6.04
C GLY A 62 11.74 -2.26 5.90
N ALA A 63 11.03 -1.90 4.82
CA ALA A 63 10.56 -0.53 4.60
C ALA A 63 9.65 -0.04 5.74
N ASN A 64 8.74 -0.88 6.25
CA ASN A 64 7.87 -0.56 7.38
C ASN A 64 8.64 -0.38 8.69
N ALA A 65 9.66 -1.20 8.97
CA ALA A 65 10.49 -1.06 10.15
C ALA A 65 11.31 0.24 10.11
N VAL A 66 11.94 0.55 8.97
CA VAL A 66 12.66 1.82 8.78
C VAL A 66 11.69 3.02 8.87
N ASN A 67 10.48 2.92 8.32
CA ASN A 67 9.45 3.95 8.51
C ASN A 67 9.12 4.19 9.98
N MET A 68 8.99 3.14 10.80
CA MET A 68 8.75 3.33 12.25
C MET A 68 9.92 4.00 12.96
N TYR A 69 11.16 3.72 12.54
CA TYR A 69 12.33 4.43 13.04
C TYR A 69 12.31 5.93 12.71
N LEU A 70 11.98 6.26 11.45
CA LEU A 70 11.93 7.65 10.98
C LEU A 70 10.76 8.43 11.59
N ASP A 71 9.63 7.78 11.81
CA ASP A 71 8.40 8.38 12.34
C ASP A 71 8.32 8.38 13.88
N ARG A 72 9.34 7.90 14.60
CA ARG A 72 9.30 7.70 16.05
C ARG A 72 8.91 8.95 16.86
N ASP A 73 9.25 10.14 16.36
CA ASP A 73 8.92 11.44 16.95
C ASP A 73 7.43 11.80 16.79
N ILE A 74 6.84 11.55 15.63
CA ILE A 74 5.43 11.81 15.34
C ILE A 74 4.51 10.69 15.87
N ASP A 75 5.00 9.46 15.92
CA ASP A 75 4.25 8.30 16.40
C ASP A 75 3.84 8.43 17.88
N THR A 76 4.62 9.12 18.70
CA THR A 76 4.27 9.41 20.10
C THR A 76 3.05 10.31 20.23
N ARG A 77 2.79 11.18 19.25
CA ARG A 77 1.72 12.18 19.26
C ARG A 77 0.38 11.64 18.76
N MET A 78 0.37 10.47 18.10
CA MET A 78 -0.81 9.87 17.48
C MET A 78 -1.37 8.74 18.36
N SER A 79 -2.66 8.74 18.65
CA SER A 79 -3.32 7.72 19.48
C SER A 79 -3.14 6.30 18.93
N ARG A 80 -3.13 6.15 17.60
CA ARG A 80 -2.99 4.88 16.89
C ARG A 80 -1.59 4.27 16.95
N THR A 81 -0.55 5.09 17.07
CA THR A 81 0.85 4.67 16.88
C THR A 81 1.70 4.77 18.14
N ARG A 82 1.25 5.45 19.19
CA ARG A 82 1.97 5.59 20.47
C ARG A 82 2.31 4.27 21.17
N LEU A 83 1.57 3.19 20.85
CA LEU A 83 1.81 1.86 21.39
C LEU A 83 2.70 0.98 20.49
N ARG A 84 3.30 1.53 19.44
CA ARG A 84 4.30 0.84 18.62
C ARG A 84 5.57 0.53 19.44
N PRO A 85 6.39 -0.46 19.02
CA PRO A 85 7.55 -0.90 19.79
C PRO A 85 8.53 0.23 20.18
N ILE A 86 8.84 1.17 19.29
CA ILE A 86 9.76 2.28 19.59
C ILE A 86 9.12 3.31 20.52
N PRO A 87 7.95 3.92 20.21
CA PRO A 87 7.33 4.92 21.08
C PRO A 87 7.00 4.43 22.48
N SER A 88 6.70 3.14 22.61
CA SER A 88 6.39 2.51 23.91
C SER A 88 7.64 2.07 24.71
N GLY A 89 8.84 2.28 24.18
CA GLY A 89 10.09 1.92 24.84
C GLY A 89 10.43 0.42 24.87
N ARG A 90 9.63 -0.43 24.16
CA ARG A 90 9.87 -1.88 24.14
C ARG A 90 11.03 -2.31 23.25
N MET A 91 11.37 -1.50 22.26
CA MET A 91 12.50 -1.77 21.36
C MET A 91 13.34 -0.52 21.16
N GLU A 92 14.65 -0.70 21.14
CA GLU A 92 15.59 0.37 20.82
C GLU A 92 15.47 0.79 19.36
N ALA A 93 15.44 2.10 19.10
CA ALA A 93 15.26 2.65 17.76
C ALA A 93 16.33 2.17 16.77
N ARG A 94 17.62 2.10 17.21
CA ARG A 94 18.73 1.63 16.37
C ARG A 94 18.59 0.14 16.01
N ALA A 95 18.13 -0.69 16.94
CA ALA A 95 17.87 -2.10 16.67
C ALA A 95 16.76 -2.29 15.62
N VAL A 96 15.69 -1.48 15.67
CA VAL A 96 14.63 -1.49 14.67
C VAL A 96 15.12 -1.03 13.30
N LEU A 97 15.99 0.00 13.25
CA LEU A 97 16.63 0.42 12.00
C LEU A 97 17.49 -0.70 11.40
N ALA A 98 18.36 -1.30 12.22
CA ALA A 98 19.24 -2.40 11.78
C ALA A 98 18.40 -3.60 11.26
N PHE A 99 17.34 -3.96 11.96
CA PHE A 99 16.39 -5.00 11.53
C PHE A 99 15.77 -4.66 10.17
N GLY A 100 15.25 -3.44 9.99
CA GLY A 100 14.64 -3.02 8.73
C GLY A 100 15.63 -3.02 7.56
N VAL A 101 16.86 -2.54 7.77
CA VAL A 101 17.93 -2.57 6.76
C VAL A 101 18.32 -4.01 6.42
N ALA A 102 18.48 -4.88 7.42
CA ALA A 102 18.82 -6.29 7.22
C ALA A 102 17.75 -7.00 6.36
N LEU A 103 16.45 -6.79 6.63
CA LEU A 103 15.37 -7.35 5.82
C LEU A 103 15.43 -6.87 4.36
N ALA A 104 15.63 -5.56 4.13
CA ALA A 104 15.71 -5.00 2.79
C ALA A 104 16.93 -5.51 2.02
N THR A 105 18.09 -5.64 2.69
CA THR A 105 19.31 -6.21 2.11
C THR A 105 19.11 -7.68 1.73
N ALA A 106 18.52 -8.47 2.62
CA ALA A 106 18.21 -9.88 2.35
C ALA A 106 17.24 -10.03 1.16
N ALA A 107 16.20 -9.18 1.07
CA ALA A 107 15.28 -9.16 -0.05
C ALA A 107 15.98 -8.81 -1.37
N THR A 108 16.84 -7.79 -1.36
CA THR A 108 17.61 -7.37 -2.55
C THR A 108 18.50 -8.49 -3.03
N PHE A 109 19.24 -9.15 -2.12
CA PHE A 109 20.07 -10.30 -2.45
C PHE A 109 19.25 -11.47 -3.01
N LEU A 110 18.11 -11.78 -2.37
CA LEU A 110 17.20 -12.85 -2.82
C LEU A 110 16.72 -12.60 -4.25
N PHE A 111 16.26 -11.39 -4.55
CA PHE A 111 15.79 -11.03 -5.89
C PHE A 111 16.95 -11.06 -6.92
N ALA A 112 18.09 -10.45 -6.61
CA ALA A 112 19.22 -10.43 -7.54
C ALA A 112 19.74 -11.82 -7.86
N ARG A 113 19.73 -12.76 -6.88
CA ARG A 113 20.29 -14.13 -7.02
C ARG A 113 19.32 -15.10 -7.68
N PHE A 114 18.02 -14.97 -7.42
CA PHE A 114 17.02 -15.98 -7.80
C PHE A 114 15.98 -15.48 -8.82
N THR A 115 16.01 -14.20 -9.16
CA THR A 115 15.22 -13.64 -10.27
C THR A 115 16.13 -12.93 -11.26
N ASN A 116 16.16 -11.61 -11.27
CA ASN A 116 17.05 -10.80 -12.09
C ASN A 116 17.40 -9.45 -11.42
N VAL A 117 18.41 -8.77 -11.96
CA VAL A 117 18.88 -7.48 -11.42
C VAL A 117 17.81 -6.40 -11.51
N LEU A 118 16.98 -6.40 -12.56
CA LEU A 118 15.90 -5.42 -12.73
C LEU A 118 14.86 -5.55 -11.62
N THR A 119 14.44 -6.76 -11.26
CA THR A 119 13.53 -7.04 -10.15
C THR A 119 14.08 -6.49 -8.83
N ALA A 120 15.37 -6.78 -8.54
CA ALA A 120 16.04 -6.29 -7.34
C ALA A 120 16.11 -4.75 -7.32
N ALA A 121 16.46 -4.13 -8.45
CA ALA A 121 16.56 -2.68 -8.60
C ALA A 121 15.19 -1.99 -8.41
N LEU A 122 14.12 -2.51 -9.00
CA LEU A 122 12.77 -1.99 -8.85
C LEU A 122 12.26 -2.11 -7.41
N ALA A 123 12.51 -3.25 -6.75
CA ALA A 123 12.14 -3.45 -5.36
C ALA A 123 12.88 -2.48 -4.44
N LEU A 124 14.20 -2.29 -4.67
CA LEU A 124 15.01 -1.33 -3.93
C LEU A 124 14.60 0.12 -4.21
N ALA A 125 14.22 0.46 -5.45
CA ALA A 125 13.69 1.76 -5.81
C ALA A 125 12.38 2.06 -5.06
N GLY A 126 11.47 1.09 -4.98
CA GLY A 126 10.23 1.20 -4.19
C GLY A 126 10.50 1.41 -2.70
N PHE A 127 11.45 0.66 -2.12
CA PHE A 127 11.93 0.84 -0.74
C PHE A 127 12.47 2.26 -0.52
N TYR A 128 13.39 2.70 -1.39
CA TYR A 128 14.01 4.02 -1.31
C TYR A 128 12.96 5.13 -1.41
N PHE A 129 12.03 5.01 -2.37
CA PHE A 129 10.96 5.98 -2.58
C PHE A 129 10.05 6.07 -1.34
N TYR A 130 9.66 4.93 -0.75
CA TYR A 130 8.84 4.91 0.45
C TYR A 130 9.55 5.52 1.67
N VAL A 131 10.82 5.18 1.87
CA VAL A 131 11.59 5.59 3.06
C VAL A 131 12.00 7.05 2.98
N PHE A 132 12.65 7.44 1.88
CA PHE A 132 13.25 8.77 1.78
C PHE A 132 12.32 9.80 1.15
N VAL A 133 11.68 9.47 0.02
CA VAL A 133 10.81 10.43 -0.66
C VAL A 133 9.50 10.61 0.11
N TYR A 134 8.78 9.53 0.38
CA TYR A 134 7.49 9.63 1.07
C TYR A 134 7.67 9.92 2.57
N THR A 135 8.33 9.03 3.34
CA THR A 135 8.35 9.11 4.82
C THR A 135 9.17 10.28 5.32
N ARG A 136 10.40 10.45 4.82
CA ARG A 136 11.33 11.46 5.33
C ARG A 136 11.00 12.86 4.84
N TRP A 137 10.57 12.98 3.58
CA TRP A 137 10.35 14.27 2.93
C TRP A 137 8.86 14.60 2.79
N LEU A 138 8.12 14.02 1.84
CA LEU A 138 6.77 14.46 1.45
C LEU A 138 5.77 14.44 2.61
N LYS A 139 5.76 13.39 3.41
CA LYS A 139 4.82 13.21 4.53
C LYS A 139 4.83 14.37 5.51
N ARG A 140 5.95 15.06 5.66
CA ARG A 140 6.18 16.13 6.65
C ARG A 140 6.04 17.52 6.05
N THR A 141 6.01 17.67 4.71
CA THR A 141 6.17 18.96 4.05
C THR A 141 5.01 19.38 3.15
N THR A 142 4.20 18.43 2.64
CA THR A 142 3.21 18.76 1.62
C THR A 142 1.92 17.96 1.74
N PRO A 143 0.74 18.56 1.44
CA PRO A 143 -0.53 17.83 1.36
C PRO A 143 -0.60 16.87 0.17
N HIS A 144 0.27 17.02 -0.83
CA HIS A 144 0.42 16.09 -1.95
C HIS A 144 1.17 14.81 -1.59
N ASN A 145 1.52 14.62 -0.30
CA ASN A 145 2.28 13.48 0.18
C ASN A 145 1.67 12.11 -0.20
N ILE A 146 0.34 12.00 -0.21
CA ILE A 146 -0.37 10.77 -0.60
C ILE A 146 -0.34 10.58 -2.12
N VAL A 147 -0.49 11.64 -2.90
CA VAL A 147 -0.48 11.55 -4.38
C VAL A 147 0.90 11.07 -4.84
N ILE A 148 1.94 11.86 -4.56
CA ILE A 148 3.30 11.53 -5.00
C ILE A 148 3.82 10.28 -4.28
N GLY A 149 3.58 10.20 -2.96
CA GLY A 149 3.98 9.06 -2.14
C GLY A 149 3.32 7.74 -2.53
N GLY A 150 2.16 7.80 -3.18
CA GLY A 150 1.45 6.64 -3.74
C GLY A 150 2.27 5.83 -4.73
N ALA A 151 3.26 6.46 -5.38
CA ALA A 151 4.20 5.75 -6.25
C ALA A 151 4.93 4.62 -5.52
N ALA A 152 5.24 4.76 -4.23
CA ALA A 152 5.87 3.69 -3.45
C ALA A 152 5.05 2.39 -3.47
N GLY A 153 3.72 2.49 -3.32
CA GLY A 153 2.79 1.36 -3.37
C GLY A 153 2.55 0.82 -4.78
N ALA A 154 2.97 1.55 -5.82
CA ALA A 154 2.82 1.16 -7.21
C ALA A 154 4.04 0.39 -7.79
N PHE A 155 5.15 0.30 -7.06
CA PHE A 155 6.30 -0.53 -7.48
C PHE A 155 6.02 -2.04 -7.47
N PRO A 156 5.27 -2.64 -6.54
CA PRO A 156 5.05 -4.09 -6.48
C PRO A 156 4.61 -4.72 -7.80
N PRO A 157 3.67 -4.18 -8.57
CA PRO A 157 3.33 -4.68 -9.89
C PRO A 157 4.51 -4.73 -10.87
N LEU A 158 5.35 -3.68 -10.89
CA LEU A 158 6.56 -3.64 -11.73
C LEU A 158 7.55 -4.73 -11.33
N VAL A 159 7.73 -4.94 -10.02
CA VAL A 159 8.62 -5.97 -9.46
C VAL A 159 8.17 -7.37 -9.89
N GLY A 160 6.85 -7.66 -9.76
CA GLY A 160 6.28 -8.94 -10.18
C GLY A 160 6.40 -9.17 -11.69
N TRP A 161 6.11 -8.15 -12.50
CA TRP A 161 6.25 -8.22 -13.96
C TRP A 161 7.70 -8.46 -14.39
N ALA A 162 8.64 -7.67 -13.86
CA ALA A 162 10.05 -7.79 -14.16
C ALA A 162 10.65 -9.15 -13.77
N ALA A 163 10.13 -9.77 -12.68
CA ALA A 163 10.56 -11.11 -12.28
C ALA A 163 10.22 -12.19 -13.32
N MET A 164 9.10 -11.98 -14.06
CA MET A 164 8.67 -12.92 -15.11
C MET A 164 9.31 -12.64 -16.47
N THR A 165 9.40 -11.36 -16.85
CA THR A 165 9.72 -10.96 -18.23
C THR A 165 11.14 -10.45 -18.40
N GLY A 166 11.80 -10.06 -17.30
CA GLY A 166 13.11 -9.38 -17.34
C GLY A 166 13.04 -7.94 -17.88
N THR A 167 11.83 -7.41 -18.13
CA THR A 167 11.61 -6.08 -18.73
C THR A 167 10.54 -5.30 -17.97
N VAL A 168 10.39 -4.02 -18.32
CA VAL A 168 9.24 -3.18 -17.98
C VAL A 168 8.64 -2.68 -19.27
N ASP A 169 7.52 -3.23 -19.66
CA ASP A 169 6.77 -2.80 -20.84
C ASP A 169 5.54 -1.95 -20.47
N LEU A 170 4.76 -1.57 -21.48
CA LEU A 170 3.59 -0.74 -21.32
C LEU A 170 2.55 -1.35 -20.36
N THR A 171 2.38 -2.67 -20.38
CA THR A 171 1.44 -3.37 -19.49
C THR A 171 1.84 -3.22 -18.02
N ALA A 172 3.12 -3.39 -17.71
CA ALA A 172 3.65 -3.16 -16.37
C ALA A 172 3.44 -1.71 -15.91
N VAL A 173 3.66 -0.75 -16.82
CA VAL A 173 3.43 0.68 -16.55
C VAL A 173 1.94 0.96 -16.27
N TYR A 174 1.02 0.30 -16.96
CA TYR A 174 -0.42 0.39 -16.63
C TYR A 174 -0.73 -0.11 -15.22
N PHE A 175 -0.18 -1.25 -14.80
CA PHE A 175 -0.38 -1.74 -13.44
C PHE A 175 0.14 -0.76 -12.39
N PHE A 176 1.29 -0.14 -12.65
CA PHE A 176 1.82 0.92 -11.81
C PHE A 176 0.82 2.08 -11.69
N PHE A 177 0.31 2.60 -12.80
CA PHE A 177 -0.62 3.73 -12.77
C PHE A 177 -1.99 3.38 -12.15
N ILE A 178 -2.49 2.17 -12.31
CA ILE A 178 -3.71 1.72 -11.61
C ILE A 178 -3.52 1.82 -10.10
N VAL A 179 -2.42 1.31 -9.55
CA VAL A 179 -2.16 1.40 -8.11
C VAL A 179 -1.86 2.83 -7.67
N PHE A 180 -1.15 3.59 -8.48
CA PHE A 180 -0.84 4.99 -8.22
C PHE A 180 -2.11 5.85 -8.09
N TYR A 181 -3.04 5.76 -9.04
CA TYR A 181 -4.29 6.53 -9.02
C TYR A 181 -5.34 5.96 -8.05
N TRP A 182 -5.24 4.68 -7.68
CA TRP A 182 -6.03 4.09 -6.61
C TRP A 182 -5.64 4.63 -5.22
N THR A 183 -4.38 4.98 -5.03
CA THR A 183 -3.83 5.38 -3.72
C THR A 183 -4.51 6.61 -3.12
N PRO A 184 -4.73 7.75 -3.84
CA PRO A 184 -5.35 8.93 -3.26
C PRO A 184 -6.77 8.70 -2.71
N PRO A 185 -7.77 8.18 -3.45
CA PRO A 185 -9.10 7.96 -2.91
C PRO A 185 -9.10 6.98 -1.73
N HIS A 186 -8.24 5.94 -1.74
CA HIS A 186 -8.08 5.02 -0.61
C HIS A 186 -7.56 5.72 0.65
N PHE A 187 -6.41 6.39 0.55
CA PHE A 187 -5.76 7.02 1.70
C PHE A 187 -6.48 8.28 2.19
N TRP A 188 -7.11 9.05 1.31
CA TRP A 188 -7.86 10.23 1.73
C TRP A 188 -9.15 9.85 2.46
N ALA A 189 -9.79 8.74 2.13
CA ALA A 189 -10.88 8.20 2.94
C ALA A 189 -10.40 7.92 4.38
N LEU A 190 -9.22 7.32 4.55
CA LEU A 190 -8.61 7.13 5.87
C LEU A 190 -8.18 8.45 6.52
N ALA A 191 -7.65 9.40 5.74
CA ALA A 191 -7.20 10.69 6.25
C ALA A 191 -8.38 11.53 6.80
N LEU A 192 -9.54 11.51 6.13
CA LEU A 192 -10.79 12.09 6.63
C LEU A 192 -11.17 11.50 7.99
N LEU A 193 -11.09 10.19 8.15
CA LEU A 193 -11.42 9.48 9.40
C LEU A 193 -10.42 9.72 10.54
N LYS A 194 -9.20 10.12 10.23
CA LYS A 194 -8.08 10.23 11.18
C LYS A 194 -7.50 11.65 11.29
N GLN A 195 -8.27 12.66 10.90
CA GLN A 195 -7.83 14.06 10.89
C GLN A 195 -7.25 14.51 12.25
N ARG A 196 -7.94 14.15 13.37
CA ARG A 196 -7.48 14.53 14.71
C ARG A 196 -6.08 13.98 15.04
N ASP A 197 -5.79 12.75 14.65
CA ASP A 197 -4.49 12.13 14.88
C ASP A 197 -3.40 12.80 14.03
N TYR A 198 -3.67 13.07 12.75
CA TYR A 198 -2.74 13.76 11.88
C TYR A 198 -2.49 15.21 12.31
N GLY A 199 -3.53 15.91 12.77
CA GLY A 199 -3.42 17.27 13.32
C GLY A 199 -2.53 17.31 14.56
N LYS A 200 -2.68 16.38 15.51
CA LYS A 200 -1.80 16.26 16.69
C LYS A 200 -0.34 16.04 16.33
N ALA A 201 -0.08 15.34 15.23
CA ALA A 201 1.27 15.08 14.75
C ALA A 201 1.81 16.17 13.81
N ALA A 202 1.04 17.23 13.54
CA ALA A 202 1.35 18.31 12.60
C ALA A 202 1.71 17.79 11.18
N ILE A 203 1.05 16.71 10.73
CA ILE A 203 1.24 16.17 9.39
C ILE A 203 0.26 16.88 8.45
N PRO A 204 0.73 17.52 7.35
CA PRO A 204 -0.11 18.28 6.43
C PRO A 204 -0.90 17.35 5.49
N MET A 205 -1.89 16.62 6.05
CA MET A 205 -2.76 15.78 5.24
C MET A 205 -3.81 16.62 4.51
N ALA A 206 -4.22 16.18 3.33
CA ALA A 206 -5.16 16.89 2.46
C ALA A 206 -6.40 17.45 3.20
N PRO A 207 -7.12 16.70 4.05
CA PRO A 207 -8.27 17.23 4.77
C PRO A 207 -7.94 18.37 5.75
N LEU A 208 -6.72 18.44 6.25
CA LEU A 208 -6.28 19.48 7.19
C LEU A 208 -5.84 20.77 6.47
N VAL A 209 -5.35 20.65 5.23
CA VAL A 209 -4.82 21.78 4.45
C VAL A 209 -5.86 22.30 3.44
N TRP A 210 -6.53 21.42 2.71
CA TRP A 210 -7.52 21.79 1.69
C TRP A 210 -8.96 21.81 2.23
N GLY A 211 -9.19 21.22 3.40
CA GLY A 211 -10.51 20.97 3.95
C GLY A 211 -11.15 19.68 3.43
N GLU A 212 -12.19 19.25 4.15
CA GLU A 212 -12.89 17.99 3.86
C GLU A 212 -13.55 17.99 2.49
N ARG A 213 -14.28 19.06 2.15
CA ARG A 213 -15.03 19.17 0.89
C ARG A 213 -14.13 19.08 -0.33
N GLU A 214 -12.99 19.79 -0.33
CA GLU A 214 -12.04 19.74 -1.44
C GLU A 214 -11.38 18.36 -1.54
N THR A 215 -11.02 17.76 -0.41
CA THR A 215 -10.47 16.39 -0.40
C THR A 215 -11.44 15.38 -1.01
N MET A 216 -12.74 15.45 -0.64
CA MET A 216 -13.76 14.59 -1.22
C MET A 216 -13.95 14.82 -2.72
N ARG A 217 -13.88 16.08 -3.19
CA ARG A 217 -13.92 16.42 -4.63
C ARG A 217 -12.74 15.81 -5.39
N GLN A 218 -11.56 15.90 -4.83
CA GLN A 218 -10.35 15.29 -5.41
C GLN A 218 -10.47 13.76 -5.44
N MET A 219 -11.05 13.12 -4.42
CA MET A 219 -11.30 11.68 -4.44
C MET A 219 -12.18 11.25 -5.63
N ILE A 220 -13.18 12.05 -6.02
CA ILE A 220 -14.01 11.78 -7.20
C ILE A 220 -13.16 11.83 -8.47
N TRP A 221 -12.38 12.90 -8.67
CA TRP A 221 -11.54 13.05 -9.86
C TRP A 221 -10.53 11.92 -10.03
N TYR A 222 -9.81 11.58 -8.94
CA TYR A 222 -8.86 10.47 -8.98
C TYR A 222 -9.56 9.13 -9.27
N ASN A 223 -10.79 8.96 -8.81
CA ASN A 223 -11.55 7.74 -9.11
C ASN A 223 -12.02 7.68 -10.56
N VAL A 224 -12.45 8.80 -11.14
CA VAL A 224 -12.79 8.89 -12.57
C VAL A 224 -11.58 8.55 -13.45
N ILE A 225 -10.41 9.13 -13.13
CA ILE A 225 -9.16 8.82 -13.84
C ILE A 225 -8.78 7.33 -13.65
N LEU A 226 -8.94 6.79 -12.43
CA LEU A 226 -8.69 5.38 -12.16
C LEU A 226 -9.57 4.47 -13.04
N ILE A 227 -10.87 4.75 -13.16
CA ILE A 227 -11.77 3.97 -14.02
C ILE A 227 -11.32 4.07 -15.48
N ALA A 228 -11.02 5.26 -15.98
CA ALA A 228 -10.53 5.44 -17.34
C ALA A 228 -9.25 4.63 -17.60
N LEU A 229 -8.29 4.66 -16.65
CA LEU A 229 -7.06 3.88 -16.73
C LEU A 229 -7.31 2.36 -16.68
N THR A 230 -8.29 1.89 -15.91
CA THR A 230 -8.60 0.45 -15.85
C THR A 230 -9.30 -0.05 -17.11
N VAL A 231 -10.06 0.79 -17.82
CA VAL A 231 -10.74 0.41 -19.07
C VAL A 231 -9.79 0.47 -20.28
N LEU A 232 -8.84 1.41 -20.26
CA LEU A 232 -7.96 1.68 -21.40
C LEU A 232 -7.19 0.44 -21.94
N PRO A 233 -6.66 -0.49 -21.14
CA PRO A 233 -5.96 -1.67 -21.65
C PRO A 233 -6.79 -2.61 -22.52
N VAL A 234 -8.12 -2.57 -22.40
CA VAL A 234 -9.03 -3.36 -23.25
C VAL A 234 -9.01 -2.83 -24.70
N SER A 235 -8.84 -1.52 -24.91
CA SER A 235 -8.80 -0.92 -26.26
C SER A 235 -7.60 -1.35 -27.09
N PHE A 236 -6.53 -1.85 -26.46
CA PHE A 236 -5.35 -2.41 -27.17
C PHE A 236 -5.31 -3.93 -27.17
N GLY A 237 -6.41 -4.58 -26.75
CA GLY A 237 -6.47 -6.04 -26.69
C GLY A 237 -5.62 -6.70 -25.60
N ALA A 238 -5.17 -5.93 -24.58
CA ALA A 238 -4.40 -6.48 -23.47
C ALA A 238 -5.27 -7.35 -22.55
N PHE A 239 -6.57 -7.04 -22.45
CA PHE A 239 -7.55 -7.77 -21.67
C PHE A 239 -8.88 -7.87 -22.43
N GLY A 240 -9.70 -8.88 -22.09
CA GLY A 240 -10.98 -9.17 -22.71
C GLY A 240 -12.19 -8.68 -21.90
N THR A 241 -13.33 -9.31 -22.18
CA THR A 241 -14.64 -8.89 -21.66
C THR A 241 -14.83 -9.17 -20.17
N ILE A 242 -14.23 -10.25 -19.64
CA ILE A 242 -14.32 -10.59 -18.21
C ILE A 242 -13.67 -9.48 -17.37
N TYR A 243 -12.49 -9.06 -17.77
CA TYR A 243 -11.80 -7.95 -17.13
C TYR A 243 -12.57 -6.64 -17.26
N LEU A 244 -13.06 -6.31 -18.48
CA LEU A 244 -13.81 -5.08 -18.73
C LEU A 244 -15.05 -4.98 -17.84
N ALA A 245 -15.86 -6.04 -17.80
CA ALA A 245 -17.05 -6.08 -16.95
C ALA A 245 -16.69 -5.91 -15.47
N SER A 246 -15.65 -6.61 -15.01
CA SER A 246 -15.16 -6.51 -13.64
C SER A 246 -14.68 -5.09 -13.31
N ALA A 247 -13.89 -4.46 -14.20
CA ALA A 247 -13.37 -3.11 -14.02
C ALA A 247 -14.49 -2.07 -13.93
N LEU A 248 -15.51 -2.17 -14.80
CA LEU A 248 -16.66 -1.25 -14.81
C LEU A 248 -17.53 -1.44 -13.56
N VAL A 249 -17.84 -2.67 -13.17
CA VAL A 249 -18.66 -2.94 -11.98
C VAL A 249 -17.93 -2.50 -10.70
N LEU A 250 -16.70 -2.95 -10.52
CA LEU A 250 -15.91 -2.61 -9.32
C LEU A 250 -15.62 -1.10 -9.25
N GLY A 251 -15.24 -0.49 -10.38
CA GLY A 251 -15.00 0.95 -10.48
C GLY A 251 -16.27 1.77 -10.22
N GLY A 252 -17.40 1.36 -10.79
CA GLY A 252 -18.69 2.00 -10.57
C GLY A 252 -19.14 1.96 -9.11
N ILE A 253 -18.99 0.81 -8.42
CA ILE A 253 -19.30 0.68 -6.99
C ILE A 253 -18.37 1.59 -6.15
N LEU A 254 -17.07 1.65 -6.46
CA LEU A 254 -16.13 2.50 -5.76
C LEU A 254 -16.46 3.98 -5.96
N LEU A 255 -16.76 4.38 -7.20
CA LEU A 255 -17.15 5.76 -7.52
C LEU A 255 -18.46 6.16 -6.82
N ALA A 256 -19.47 5.30 -6.86
CA ALA A 256 -20.73 5.54 -6.14
C ALA A 256 -20.50 5.69 -4.64
N GLY A 257 -19.62 4.89 -4.05
CA GLY A 257 -19.20 5.01 -2.66
C GLY A 257 -18.53 6.36 -2.37
N VAL A 258 -17.62 6.80 -3.22
CA VAL A 258 -16.92 8.09 -3.07
C VAL A 258 -17.89 9.26 -3.23
N ILE A 259 -18.80 9.22 -4.22
CA ILE A 259 -19.85 10.23 -4.39
C ILE A 259 -20.75 10.27 -3.13
N ARG A 260 -21.13 9.13 -2.60
CA ARG A 260 -21.94 9.07 -1.36
C ARG A 260 -21.27 9.78 -0.18
N VAL A 261 -19.94 9.72 -0.06
CA VAL A 261 -19.21 10.46 1.00
C VAL A 261 -19.48 11.97 0.91
N THR A 262 -19.67 12.51 -0.30
CA THR A 262 -19.93 13.94 -0.50
C THR A 262 -21.40 14.36 -0.27
N LEU A 263 -22.33 13.40 -0.36
CA LEU A 263 -23.76 13.68 -0.35
C LEU A 263 -24.42 13.50 1.03
N VAL A 264 -23.83 12.67 1.91
CA VAL A 264 -24.42 12.37 3.22
C VAL A 264 -23.88 13.29 4.31
N SER A 265 -24.75 13.70 5.25
CA SER A 265 -24.36 14.53 6.39
C SER A 265 -23.40 13.82 7.35
N ASP A 266 -23.64 12.52 7.65
CA ASP A 266 -22.69 11.66 8.36
C ASP A 266 -21.85 10.87 7.37
N TRP A 267 -20.84 11.53 6.84
CA TRP A 267 -19.90 10.93 5.89
C TRP A 267 -18.94 9.90 6.53
N THR A 268 -18.83 9.85 7.85
CA THR A 268 -17.86 8.98 8.55
C THR A 268 -18.06 7.50 8.19
N ARG A 269 -19.32 7.05 8.26
CA ARG A 269 -19.68 5.66 7.90
C ARG A 269 -19.40 5.37 6.42
N ALA A 270 -19.73 6.32 5.53
CA ALA A 270 -19.49 6.20 4.10
C ALA A 270 -17.99 6.14 3.79
N ALA A 271 -17.18 7.00 4.40
CA ALA A 271 -15.71 7.00 4.25
C ALA A 271 -15.08 5.67 4.73
N TRP A 272 -15.59 5.07 5.82
CA TRP A 272 -15.17 3.74 6.26
C TRP A 272 -15.52 2.64 5.23
N GLN A 273 -16.68 2.73 4.60
CA GLN A 273 -17.08 1.78 3.55
C GLN A 273 -16.17 1.92 2.33
N VAL A 274 -15.91 3.16 1.87
CA VAL A 274 -14.96 3.44 0.77
C VAL A 274 -13.57 2.89 1.10
N TYR A 275 -13.03 3.18 2.28
CA TYR A 275 -11.73 2.69 2.71
C TYR A 275 -11.62 1.15 2.65
N LYS A 276 -12.61 0.44 3.19
CA LYS A 276 -12.61 -1.03 3.16
C LYS A 276 -12.84 -1.60 1.76
N PHE A 277 -13.81 -1.04 1.04
CA PHE A 277 -14.12 -1.52 -0.31
C PHE A 277 -12.97 -1.28 -1.29
N SER A 278 -12.25 -0.17 -1.17
CA SER A 278 -11.11 0.11 -2.05
C SER A 278 -9.98 -0.92 -1.93
N LEU A 279 -9.78 -1.55 -0.76
CA LEU A 279 -8.86 -2.70 -0.61
C LEU A 279 -9.35 -3.92 -1.39
N LEU A 280 -10.65 -4.22 -1.26
CA LEU A 280 -11.28 -5.34 -1.98
C LEU A 280 -11.30 -5.07 -3.49
N TYR A 281 -11.61 -3.83 -3.90
CA TYR A 281 -11.56 -3.38 -5.29
C TYR A 281 -10.22 -3.72 -5.94
N LEU A 282 -9.12 -3.30 -5.32
CA LEU A 282 -7.80 -3.52 -5.91
C LEU A 282 -7.46 -5.01 -6.01
N ALA A 283 -7.73 -5.78 -4.96
CA ALA A 283 -7.50 -7.22 -4.96
C ALA A 283 -8.32 -7.92 -6.06
N LEU A 284 -9.63 -7.66 -6.14
CA LEU A 284 -10.51 -8.28 -7.13
C LEU A 284 -10.18 -7.85 -8.56
N LEU A 285 -9.77 -6.59 -8.77
CA LEU A 285 -9.36 -6.11 -10.09
C LEU A 285 -8.13 -6.89 -10.60
N PHE A 286 -7.11 -7.07 -9.76
CA PHE A 286 -5.92 -7.85 -10.12
C PHE A 286 -6.23 -9.34 -10.32
N VAL A 287 -7.15 -9.91 -9.55
CA VAL A 287 -7.65 -11.28 -9.78
C VAL A 287 -8.38 -11.37 -11.10
N ALA A 288 -9.25 -10.40 -11.43
CA ALA A 288 -9.97 -10.36 -12.71
C ALA A 288 -9.02 -10.31 -13.91
N MET A 289 -7.90 -9.57 -13.82
CA MET A 289 -6.85 -9.58 -14.86
C MET A 289 -6.28 -10.98 -15.10
N VAL A 290 -5.99 -11.70 -14.02
CA VAL A 290 -5.46 -13.07 -14.10
C VAL A 290 -6.49 -14.02 -14.69
N VAL A 291 -7.74 -13.95 -14.23
CA VAL A 291 -8.83 -14.81 -14.73
C VAL A 291 -9.07 -14.56 -16.21
N ASP A 292 -9.21 -13.31 -16.62
CA ASP A 292 -9.42 -12.92 -18.01
C ASP A 292 -8.32 -13.46 -18.93
N ARG A 293 -7.06 -13.33 -18.49
CA ARG A 293 -5.90 -13.82 -19.25
C ARG A 293 -5.82 -15.34 -19.34
N LYS A 294 -6.34 -16.07 -18.35
CA LYS A 294 -6.34 -17.55 -18.34
C LYS A 294 -7.53 -18.16 -19.06
N VAL A 295 -8.66 -17.45 -19.14
CA VAL A 295 -9.89 -17.94 -19.78
C VAL A 295 -10.01 -17.42 -21.23
N GLY A 296 -9.52 -16.23 -21.51
CA GLY A 296 -9.64 -15.56 -22.81
C GLY A 296 -8.42 -15.71 -23.73
N GLY A 297 -7.33 -16.29 -23.26
CA GLY A 297 -6.13 -16.64 -24.04
C GLY A 297 -5.97 -18.13 -24.10
#